data_ea9884f61dbda15935a3ca43ce60553b
#
_entry.id   ea9884f61dbda15935a3ca43ce60553b
#
_cell.length_a   1.000
_cell.length_b   1.000
_cell.length_c   1.000
_cell.angle_alpha   90.00
_cell.angle_beta   90.00
_cell.angle_gamma   90.00
#
_symmetry.space_group_name_H-M   'P 1'
#
loop_
_entity.id
_entity.type
_entity.pdbx_description
1 polymer ?
#
loop_
_entity_poly.entity_id
_entity_poly.type
_entity_poly.pdbx_seq_one_letter_code
_entity_poly.pdbx_strand_id
1 'polypeptide(L)'
;MTQAIRLLSSQPFSKTSRDESTQQPFDSPTSPDMIDPFSSSVLTYTTTGHDIFPAPSAYLSRRHSWVHIFPEGRVHQHPMKTMRYFKWGVSRLILESEPLPDIVPIFIDGNQEVFHESRQFPRFVPRAGKRIRIAFGERVDGETMFGDLRERWQRLVRLQKEALARKGLSTDWELGELTDGLKYGSEAQALRKEVTTRIRQEVLKVRRSLGYPDEDPKQGIAETWMEEGGPKKKVKGKMQDGSWVGET
;
A
#
# COMPACT_ATOMS: atom_id res chain seq x y z
N MET A 1 -6.13 -2.63 4.14
CA MET A 1 -5.71 -3.13 2.80
C MET A 1 -6.87 -3.59 1.95
N THR A 2 -7.83 -4.34 2.49
CA THR A 2 -9.00 -4.86 1.75
C THR A 2 -9.69 -3.78 0.91
N GLN A 3 -10.03 -2.63 1.49
CA GLN A 3 -10.69 -1.54 0.75
C GLN A 3 -9.82 -0.98 -0.37
N ALA A 4 -8.51 -0.85 -0.17
CA ALA A 4 -7.60 -0.36 -1.19
C ALA A 4 -7.47 -1.35 -2.37
N ILE A 5 -7.47 -2.66 -2.10
CA ILE A 5 -7.48 -3.70 -3.12
C ILE A 5 -8.79 -3.62 -3.94
N ARG A 6 -9.92 -3.51 -3.27
CA ARG A 6 -11.24 -3.36 -3.91
C ARG A 6 -11.31 -2.09 -4.77
N LEU A 7 -10.78 -0.98 -4.27
CA LEU A 7 -10.73 0.30 -5.00
C LEU A 7 -9.92 0.19 -6.30
N LEU A 8 -8.84 -0.57 -6.30
CA LEU A 8 -7.98 -0.78 -7.46
C LEU A 8 -8.47 -1.89 -8.40
N SER A 9 -9.49 -2.65 -8.00
CA SER A 9 -9.94 -3.83 -8.76
C SER A 9 -11.21 -3.54 -9.55
N SER A 10 -11.32 -4.21 -10.70
CA SER A 10 -12.47 -4.03 -11.61
C SER A 10 -13.72 -4.81 -11.17
N GLN A 11 -13.57 -5.87 -10.40
CA GLN A 11 -14.68 -6.68 -9.88
C GLN A 11 -14.43 -6.99 -8.39
N PRO A 12 -14.64 -6.02 -7.49
CA PRO A 12 -14.25 -6.14 -6.09
C PRO A 12 -15.15 -7.06 -5.26
N PHE A 13 -16.33 -7.43 -5.78
CA PHE A 13 -17.27 -8.31 -5.09
C PHE A 13 -17.54 -9.56 -5.93
N SER A 14 -17.72 -10.70 -5.28
CA SER A 14 -18.03 -11.95 -5.98
C SER A 14 -19.43 -11.88 -6.60
N LYS A 15 -19.62 -12.54 -7.74
CA LYS A 15 -20.88 -12.53 -8.49
C LYS A 15 -22.04 -13.26 -7.78
N THR A 16 -21.77 -13.98 -6.71
CA THR A 16 -22.73 -14.84 -6.01
C THR A 16 -23.83 -14.11 -5.25
N SER A 17 -23.71 -12.82 -5.03
CA SER A 17 -24.75 -12.00 -4.36
C SER A 17 -25.54 -11.10 -5.31
N ARG A 18 -25.40 -11.27 -6.63
CA ARG A 18 -26.22 -10.55 -7.59
C ARG A 18 -27.47 -11.39 -7.89
N ASP A 19 -28.61 -10.98 -7.36
CA ASP A 19 -29.89 -11.31 -7.97
C ASP A 19 -29.83 -10.89 -9.45
N GLU A 20 -30.04 -11.87 -10.35
CA GLU A 20 -30.02 -11.68 -11.80
C GLU A 20 -31.09 -10.71 -12.33
N SER A 21 -31.94 -10.18 -11.43
CA SER A 21 -33.09 -9.33 -11.78
C SER A 21 -32.75 -7.84 -11.98
N THR A 22 -31.50 -7.40 -11.78
CA THR A 22 -31.13 -5.97 -11.92
C THR A 22 -29.90 -5.76 -12.79
N GLN A 23 -29.77 -6.50 -13.88
CA GLN A 23 -28.82 -6.16 -14.93
C GLN A 23 -29.38 -4.99 -15.75
N GLN A 24 -29.15 -3.75 -15.30
CA GLN A 24 -29.18 -2.64 -16.22
C GLN A 24 -27.85 -2.61 -16.97
N PRO A 25 -27.87 -2.48 -18.31
CA PRO A 25 -26.66 -2.37 -19.09
C PRO A 25 -25.85 -1.14 -18.66
N PHE A 26 -24.56 -1.27 -18.64
CA PHE A 26 -23.57 -0.24 -18.26
C PHE A 26 -23.60 1.03 -19.17
N ASP A 27 -24.42 1.02 -20.22
CA ASP A 27 -24.51 2.05 -21.24
C ASP A 27 -25.65 3.07 -21.02
N SER A 28 -26.28 3.10 -19.86
CA SER A 28 -27.32 4.09 -19.61
C SER A 28 -26.71 5.44 -19.25
N PRO A 29 -27.02 6.51 -19.99
CA PRO A 29 -26.44 7.85 -19.76
C PRO A 29 -27.02 8.59 -18.55
N THR A 30 -27.74 7.90 -17.68
CA THR A 30 -28.29 8.44 -16.46
C THR A 30 -27.19 8.53 -15.39
N SER A 31 -26.64 9.70 -15.27
CA SER A 31 -25.75 10.19 -14.22
C SER A 31 -24.91 9.09 -13.55
N PRO A 32 -23.66 8.87 -14.02
CA PRO A 32 -22.79 7.84 -13.45
C PRO A 32 -22.42 8.12 -11.97
N ASP A 33 -22.84 9.26 -11.45
CA ASP A 33 -22.48 9.74 -10.12
C ASP A 33 -23.39 9.19 -8.99
N MET A 34 -24.39 8.38 -9.30
CA MET A 34 -25.37 7.93 -8.30
C MET A 34 -25.41 6.42 -8.06
N ILE A 35 -24.68 5.64 -8.83
CA ILE A 35 -24.71 4.19 -8.70
C ILE A 35 -23.30 3.70 -8.40
N ASP A 36 -23.11 3.09 -7.24
CA ASP A 36 -21.87 2.35 -6.95
C ASP A 36 -21.78 1.15 -7.90
N PRO A 37 -20.79 1.11 -8.82
CA PRO A 37 -20.65 0.01 -9.76
C PRO A 37 -20.29 -1.31 -9.07
N PHE A 38 -20.06 -1.30 -7.77
CA PHE A 38 -19.61 -2.44 -6.98
C PHE A 38 -20.69 -3.00 -6.06
N SER A 39 -21.81 -2.32 -5.91
CA SER A 39 -22.95 -2.84 -5.15
C SER A 39 -24.25 -2.64 -5.93
N SER A 40 -25.19 -3.52 -5.69
CA SER A 40 -26.56 -3.39 -6.21
C SER A 40 -27.39 -2.36 -5.41
N SER A 41 -26.84 -1.77 -4.36
CA SER A 41 -27.47 -0.80 -3.49
C SER A 41 -26.65 0.48 -3.43
N VAL A 42 -27.32 1.60 -3.17
CA VAL A 42 -26.64 2.88 -2.88
C VAL A 42 -25.87 2.68 -1.58
N LEU A 43 -24.54 2.83 -1.65
CA LEU A 43 -23.71 2.85 -0.45
C LEU A 43 -24.05 4.09 0.36
N THR A 44 -24.18 3.91 1.64
CA THR A 44 -24.39 4.99 2.61
C THR A 44 -23.30 4.98 3.66
N TYR A 45 -23.02 6.13 4.24
CA TYR A 45 -22.16 6.26 5.41
C TYR A 45 -22.87 7.06 6.50
N THR A 46 -22.41 6.92 7.72
CA THR A 46 -22.91 7.65 8.89
C THR A 46 -21.77 8.40 9.55
N THR A 47 -22.03 9.58 10.08
CA THR A 47 -21.06 10.38 10.83
C THR A 47 -21.31 10.30 12.34
N THR A 48 -22.55 10.09 12.75
CA THR A 48 -22.96 10.07 14.15
C THR A 48 -23.50 8.71 14.61
N GLY A 49 -23.67 7.76 13.67
CA GLY A 49 -24.33 6.49 13.91
C GLY A 49 -25.87 6.54 13.78
N HIS A 50 -26.45 7.74 13.63
CA HIS A 50 -27.89 7.96 13.49
C HIS A 50 -28.28 8.62 12.17
N ASP A 51 -27.37 9.37 11.58
CA ASP A 51 -27.51 10.01 10.26
C ASP A 51 -27.10 9.04 9.15
N ILE A 52 -27.73 9.15 7.99
CA ILE A 52 -27.42 8.31 6.84
C ILE A 52 -27.26 9.23 5.64
N PHE A 53 -26.07 9.20 5.02
CA PHE A 53 -25.75 9.94 3.82
C PHE A 53 -25.38 9.00 2.67
N PRO A 54 -25.70 9.36 1.41
CA PRO A 54 -25.14 8.65 0.27
C PRO A 54 -23.59 8.68 0.33
N ALA A 55 -22.97 7.55 0.09
CA ALA A 55 -21.51 7.51 0.03
C ALA A 55 -21.02 8.36 -1.13
N PRO A 56 -19.96 9.15 -0.93
CA PRO A 56 -19.37 9.89 -2.02
C PRO A 56 -18.90 8.93 -3.11
N SER A 57 -18.92 9.40 -4.35
CA SER A 57 -18.61 8.68 -5.58
C SER A 57 -17.17 8.11 -5.69
N ALA A 58 -16.47 7.91 -4.58
CA ALA A 58 -15.10 7.40 -4.55
C ALA A 58 -14.91 6.08 -5.30
N TYR A 59 -15.98 5.31 -5.49
CA TYR A 59 -15.98 4.06 -6.24
C TYR A 59 -16.51 4.18 -7.67
N LEU A 60 -17.02 5.32 -8.07
CA LEU A 60 -17.73 5.51 -9.34
C LEU A 60 -16.80 5.59 -10.55
N SER A 61 -15.56 5.93 -10.36
CA SER A 61 -14.60 6.11 -11.46
C SER A 61 -13.32 5.35 -11.20
N ARG A 62 -13.32 4.06 -11.45
CA ARG A 62 -12.12 3.21 -11.39
C ARG A 62 -10.96 3.73 -12.23
N ARG A 63 -11.25 4.44 -13.31
CA ARG A 63 -10.23 5.02 -14.19
C ARG A 63 -9.37 6.08 -13.51
N HIS A 64 -9.86 6.62 -12.39
CA HIS A 64 -9.21 7.70 -11.65
C HIS A 64 -8.95 7.34 -10.18
N SER A 65 -9.18 6.08 -9.78
CA SER A 65 -8.87 5.64 -8.44
C SER A 65 -7.36 5.52 -8.25
N TRP A 66 -6.85 6.08 -7.18
CA TRP A 66 -5.45 5.93 -6.81
C TRP A 66 -5.31 5.69 -5.31
N VAL A 67 -4.27 4.98 -4.93
CA VAL A 67 -3.94 4.68 -3.55
C VAL A 67 -2.53 5.17 -3.27
N HIS A 68 -2.41 6.13 -2.37
CA HIS A 68 -1.10 6.58 -1.88
C HIS A 68 -0.73 5.77 -0.63
N ILE A 69 0.43 5.13 -0.67
CA ILE A 69 0.89 4.27 0.42
C ILE A 69 2.31 4.63 0.84
N PHE A 70 2.53 4.64 2.17
CA PHE A 70 3.84 4.75 2.79
C PHE A 70 4.24 3.36 3.33
N PRO A 71 4.94 2.55 2.53
CA PRO A 71 5.14 1.14 2.86
C PRO A 71 6.07 0.88 4.05
N GLU A 72 6.89 1.85 4.46
CA GLU A 72 7.66 1.79 5.70
C GLU A 72 6.76 1.71 6.95
N GLY A 73 5.51 2.24 6.85
CA GLY A 73 4.49 2.18 7.88
C GLY A 73 4.82 2.95 9.16
N ARG A 74 5.87 3.75 9.13
CA ARG A 74 6.26 4.72 10.17
C ARG A 74 7.20 5.76 9.59
N VAL A 75 7.27 6.91 10.21
CA VAL A 75 8.25 7.93 9.88
C VAL A 75 9.65 7.42 10.23
N HIS A 76 10.58 7.57 9.31
CA HIS A 76 11.99 7.26 9.49
C HIS A 76 12.83 8.47 9.12
N GLN A 77 13.48 9.05 10.11
CA GLN A 77 14.21 10.32 9.97
C GLN A 77 15.72 10.08 10.13
N HIS A 78 16.29 9.30 9.20
CA HIS A 78 17.72 9.03 9.19
C HIS A 78 18.49 10.19 8.55
N PRO A 79 19.66 10.64 9.09
CA PRO A 79 20.45 11.74 8.52
C PRO A 79 20.85 11.50 7.04
N MET A 80 21.18 10.26 6.69
CA MET A 80 21.52 9.85 5.33
C MET A 80 20.31 9.59 4.43
N LYS A 81 19.10 9.90 4.90
CA LYS A 81 17.84 9.66 4.17
C LYS A 81 17.68 8.20 3.72
N THR A 82 18.17 7.25 4.53
CA THR A 82 17.96 5.83 4.25
C THR A 82 16.51 5.43 4.50
N MET A 83 16.04 4.41 3.80
CA MET A 83 14.69 3.88 3.95
C MET A 83 14.70 2.62 4.82
N ARG A 84 13.65 2.44 5.59
CA ARG A 84 13.38 1.19 6.30
C ARG A 84 12.96 0.08 5.31
N TYR A 85 12.80 -1.13 5.85
CA TYR A 85 12.11 -2.18 5.11
C TYR A 85 10.65 -1.79 4.85
N PHE A 86 10.10 -2.29 3.78
CA PHE A 86 8.71 -2.09 3.43
C PHE A 86 7.83 -3.19 4.05
N LYS A 87 6.69 -2.80 4.60
CA LYS A 87 5.69 -3.72 5.13
C LYS A 87 4.92 -4.38 3.99
N TRP A 88 4.52 -5.61 4.18
CA TRP A 88 3.84 -6.46 3.19
C TRP A 88 2.50 -5.91 2.66
N GLY A 89 1.97 -4.85 3.25
CA GLY A 89 0.73 -4.24 2.77
C GLY A 89 0.78 -3.87 1.30
N VAL A 90 1.90 -3.32 0.82
CA VAL A 90 2.08 -2.94 -0.59
C VAL A 90 2.04 -4.14 -1.52
N SER A 91 2.58 -5.28 -1.12
CA SER A 91 2.57 -6.50 -1.95
C SER A 91 1.15 -7.02 -2.20
N ARG A 92 0.25 -6.83 -1.25
CA ARG A 92 -1.15 -7.23 -1.42
C ARG A 92 -1.86 -6.42 -2.50
N LEU A 93 -1.57 -5.13 -2.63
CA LEU A 93 -2.13 -4.29 -3.69
C LEU A 93 -1.70 -4.81 -5.08
N ILE A 94 -0.49 -5.32 -5.20
CA ILE A 94 0.06 -5.81 -6.47
C ILE A 94 -0.41 -7.24 -6.77
N LEU A 95 -0.43 -8.10 -5.77
CA LEU A 95 -0.78 -9.51 -5.97
C LEU A 95 -2.28 -9.77 -6.07
N GLU A 96 -3.10 -8.96 -5.37
CA GLU A 96 -4.51 -9.25 -5.18
C GLU A 96 -5.43 -8.36 -6.03
N SER A 97 -4.98 -7.17 -6.49
CA SER A 97 -5.82 -6.31 -7.34
C SER A 97 -5.91 -6.85 -8.76
N GLU A 98 -7.08 -6.69 -9.38
CA GLU A 98 -7.34 -7.14 -10.75
C GLU A 98 -8.12 -6.06 -11.53
N PRO A 99 -7.54 -5.45 -12.55
CA PRO A 99 -6.21 -5.69 -13.14
C PRO A 99 -5.06 -5.22 -12.25
N LEU A 100 -3.82 -5.51 -12.66
CA LEU A 100 -2.63 -4.97 -12.02
C LEU A 100 -2.67 -3.43 -12.04
N PRO A 101 -2.53 -2.76 -10.90
CA PRO A 101 -2.54 -1.30 -10.85
C PRO A 101 -1.25 -0.71 -11.44
N ASP A 102 -1.34 0.48 -12.01
CA ASP A 102 -0.17 1.29 -12.35
C ASP A 102 0.59 1.68 -11.08
N ILE A 103 1.90 1.57 -11.12
CA ILE A 103 2.77 1.80 -9.96
C ILE A 103 3.73 2.93 -10.29
N VAL A 104 3.71 3.98 -9.48
CA VAL A 104 4.64 5.11 -9.59
C VAL A 104 5.40 5.24 -8.27
N PRO A 105 6.71 4.97 -8.25
CA PRO A 105 7.53 5.14 -7.06
C PRO A 105 7.72 6.62 -6.74
N ILE A 106 7.65 6.97 -5.46
CA ILE A 106 7.80 8.34 -4.99
C ILE A 106 8.82 8.36 -3.85
N PHE A 107 9.72 9.34 -3.87
CA PHE A 107 10.63 9.62 -2.78
C PHE A 107 10.44 11.05 -2.27
N ILE A 108 10.27 11.20 -0.95
CA ILE A 108 10.07 12.50 -0.29
C ILE A 108 11.30 12.81 0.55
N ASP A 109 11.87 13.98 0.32
CA ASP A 109 13.05 14.49 0.99
C ASP A 109 12.81 15.84 1.65
N GLY A 110 13.45 16.09 2.79
CA GLY A 110 13.39 17.36 3.51
C GLY A 110 12.29 17.49 4.54
N ASN A 111 11.37 16.53 4.64
CA ASN A 111 10.30 16.55 5.65
C ASN A 111 10.85 16.57 7.09
N GLN A 112 11.96 15.87 7.36
CA GLN A 112 12.61 15.88 8.68
C GLN A 112 13.23 17.23 9.04
N GLU A 113 13.51 18.09 8.08
CA GLU A 113 14.01 19.44 8.36
C GLU A 113 12.89 20.37 8.82
N VAL A 114 11.67 20.10 8.37
CA VAL A 114 10.47 20.83 8.78
C VAL A 114 10.03 20.39 10.17
N PHE A 115 9.96 19.07 10.38
CA PHE A 115 9.47 18.48 11.61
C PHE A 115 10.28 17.23 11.96
N HIS A 116 11.05 17.28 13.04
CA HIS A 116 11.86 16.16 13.50
C HIS A 116 11.36 15.62 14.85
N GLU A 117 11.23 14.29 14.96
CA GLU A 117 10.67 13.65 16.15
C GLU A 117 11.52 13.84 17.42
N SER A 118 12.83 14.02 17.29
CA SER A 118 13.74 14.24 18.43
C SER A 118 13.95 15.72 18.79
N ARG A 119 13.22 16.63 18.14
CA ARG A 119 13.33 18.06 18.43
C ARG A 119 12.80 18.39 19.83
N GLN A 120 13.51 19.27 20.54
CA GLN A 120 13.04 19.84 21.80
C GLN A 120 11.93 20.88 21.60
N PHE A 121 11.34 21.32 22.70
CA PHE A 121 10.29 22.35 22.69
C PHE A 121 10.70 23.62 21.91
N PRO A 122 9.81 24.18 21.07
CA PRO A 122 8.43 23.76 20.80
C PRO A 122 8.35 22.66 19.70
N ARG A 123 8.07 21.42 20.10
CA ARG A 123 8.06 20.24 19.21
C ARG A 123 7.01 20.30 18.10
N PHE A 124 5.88 20.94 18.39
CA PHE A 124 4.70 20.98 17.52
C PHE A 124 4.73 22.10 16.47
N VAL A 125 5.70 23.01 16.54
CA VAL A 125 5.80 24.12 15.58
C VAL A 125 6.68 23.69 14.40
N PRO A 126 6.15 23.58 13.16
CA PRO A 126 6.98 23.34 11.99
C PRO A 126 8.02 24.43 11.78
N ARG A 127 9.20 24.06 11.28
CA ARG A 127 10.21 25.05 10.88
C ARG A 127 9.84 25.66 9.53
N ALA A 128 9.64 26.96 9.50
CA ALA A 128 9.40 27.69 8.24
C ALA A 128 10.69 27.77 7.37
N GLY A 129 10.52 28.01 6.09
CA GLY A 129 11.62 28.24 5.14
C GLY A 129 12.43 26.98 4.78
N LYS A 130 12.00 25.78 5.16
CA LYS A 130 12.66 24.54 4.80
C LYS A 130 12.16 24.03 3.43
N ARG A 131 13.07 23.45 2.67
CA ARG A 131 12.77 22.89 1.35
C ARG A 131 12.31 21.44 1.52
N ILE A 132 11.13 21.14 0.95
CA ILE A 132 10.67 19.76 0.74
C ILE A 132 10.77 19.47 -0.75
N ARG A 133 11.30 18.32 -1.10
CA ARG A 133 11.41 17.83 -2.46
C ARG A 133 10.66 16.51 -2.57
N ILE A 134 9.77 16.44 -3.54
CA ILE A 134 9.02 15.22 -3.88
C ILE A 134 9.48 14.83 -5.28
N ALA A 135 10.08 13.65 -5.39
CA ALA A 135 10.53 13.11 -6.66
C ALA A 135 9.67 11.90 -7.04
N PHE A 136 9.18 11.91 -8.27
CA PHE A 136 8.45 10.83 -8.88
C PHE A 136 9.39 10.07 -9.80
N GLY A 137 9.40 8.75 -9.70
CA GLY A 137 10.03 7.88 -10.68
C GLY A 137 9.13 7.64 -11.88
N GLU A 138 9.67 6.94 -12.85
CA GLU A 138 8.88 6.47 -13.99
C GLU A 138 7.85 5.43 -13.55
N ARG A 139 6.76 5.31 -14.30
CA ARG A 139 5.78 4.26 -14.09
C ARG A 139 6.45 2.90 -14.29
N VAL A 140 6.31 2.04 -13.32
CA VAL A 140 6.86 0.68 -13.36
C VAL A 140 6.09 -0.15 -14.38
N ASP A 141 6.81 -0.85 -15.25
CA ASP A 141 6.21 -1.91 -16.05
C ASP A 141 5.87 -3.09 -15.13
N GLY A 142 4.62 -3.09 -14.66
CA GLY A 142 4.16 -4.03 -13.66
C GLY A 142 4.09 -5.46 -14.16
N GLU A 143 3.75 -5.67 -15.43
CA GLU A 143 3.67 -7.02 -16.01
C GLU A 143 5.05 -7.66 -16.12
N THR A 144 6.04 -6.92 -16.62
CA THR A 144 7.43 -7.39 -16.67
C THR A 144 8.00 -7.64 -15.27
N MET A 145 7.65 -6.78 -14.30
CA MET A 145 8.24 -6.85 -12.97
C MET A 145 7.56 -7.85 -12.03
N PHE A 146 6.26 -8.04 -12.15
CA PHE A 146 5.46 -8.80 -11.18
C PHE A 146 4.62 -9.92 -11.80
N GLY A 147 4.58 -10.08 -13.13
CA GLY A 147 3.76 -11.07 -13.81
C GLY A 147 4.02 -12.48 -13.30
N ASP A 148 5.28 -12.87 -13.18
CA ASP A 148 5.72 -14.15 -12.62
C ASP A 148 5.23 -14.40 -11.18
N LEU A 149 5.28 -13.36 -10.35
CA LEU A 149 4.86 -13.44 -8.95
C LEU A 149 3.34 -13.48 -8.81
N ARG A 150 2.63 -12.76 -9.68
CA ARG A 150 1.17 -12.79 -9.73
C ARG A 150 0.65 -14.16 -10.19
N GLU A 151 1.26 -14.76 -11.20
CA GLU A 151 0.93 -16.14 -11.62
C GLU A 151 1.12 -17.15 -10.50
N ARG A 152 2.25 -17.06 -9.78
CA ARG A 152 2.49 -17.91 -8.62
C ARG A 152 1.47 -17.66 -7.50
N TRP A 153 1.11 -16.41 -7.24
CA TRP A 153 0.06 -16.06 -6.28
C TRP A 153 -1.30 -16.64 -6.66
N GLN A 154 -1.71 -16.47 -7.91
CA GLN A 154 -2.96 -17.03 -8.41
C GLN A 154 -2.98 -18.57 -8.32
N ARG A 155 -1.83 -19.20 -8.57
CA ARG A 155 -1.67 -20.65 -8.39
C ARG A 155 -1.89 -21.05 -6.93
N LEU A 156 -1.30 -20.33 -5.98
CA LEU A 156 -1.51 -20.58 -4.55
C LEU A 156 -2.99 -20.43 -4.16
N VAL A 157 -3.66 -19.40 -4.66
CA VAL A 157 -5.08 -19.17 -4.41
C VAL A 157 -5.89 -20.35 -4.93
N ARG A 158 -5.63 -20.85 -6.16
CA ARG A 158 -6.30 -22.03 -6.70
C ARG A 158 -6.10 -23.26 -5.85
N LEU A 159 -4.84 -23.57 -5.48
CA LEU A 159 -4.53 -24.72 -4.64
C LEU A 159 -5.22 -24.64 -3.26
N GLN A 160 -5.31 -23.46 -2.71
CA GLN A 160 -6.01 -23.25 -1.43
C GLN A 160 -7.53 -23.50 -1.60
N LYS A 161 -8.15 -23.02 -2.68
CA LYS A 161 -9.55 -23.28 -2.97
C LYS A 161 -9.81 -24.80 -3.12
N GLU A 162 -8.99 -25.50 -3.88
CA GLU A 162 -9.11 -26.95 -4.04
C GLU A 162 -8.96 -27.71 -2.71
N ALA A 163 -8.02 -27.27 -1.85
CA ALA A 163 -7.80 -27.89 -0.55
C ALA A 163 -9.00 -27.67 0.39
N LEU A 164 -9.63 -26.51 0.36
CA LEU A 164 -10.83 -26.21 1.14
C LEU A 164 -12.05 -26.99 0.62
N ALA A 165 -12.24 -27.04 -0.71
CA ALA A 165 -13.31 -27.81 -1.35
C ALA A 165 -13.25 -29.29 -0.96
N ARG A 166 -12.05 -29.89 -0.97
CA ARG A 166 -11.86 -31.30 -0.51
C ARG A 166 -12.23 -31.54 0.95
N LYS A 167 -12.19 -30.48 1.78
CA LYS A 167 -12.62 -30.54 3.17
C LYS A 167 -14.09 -30.17 3.39
N GLY A 168 -14.85 -29.91 2.33
CA GLY A 168 -16.24 -29.44 2.43
C GLY A 168 -16.39 -28.04 3.02
N LEU A 169 -15.32 -27.24 3.02
CA LEU A 169 -15.33 -25.86 3.53
C LEU A 169 -15.63 -24.88 2.39
N SER A 170 -16.16 -23.72 2.75
CA SER A 170 -16.43 -22.66 1.78
C SER A 170 -15.16 -22.25 1.03
N THR A 171 -15.26 -22.15 -0.27
CA THR A 171 -14.20 -21.64 -1.16
C THR A 171 -14.47 -20.22 -1.61
N ASP A 172 -15.57 -19.64 -1.12
CA ASP A 172 -16.00 -18.30 -1.47
C ASP A 172 -15.57 -17.33 -0.38
N TRP A 173 -14.67 -16.44 -0.72
CA TRP A 173 -14.26 -15.30 0.09
C TRP A 173 -14.12 -14.07 -0.79
N GLU A 174 -14.43 -12.94 -0.22
CA GLU A 174 -14.37 -11.68 -0.94
C GLU A 174 -12.94 -11.24 -1.26
N LEU A 175 -12.81 -10.49 -2.35
CA LEU A 175 -11.52 -9.89 -2.74
C LEU A 175 -10.93 -9.06 -1.59
N GLY A 176 -9.65 -9.27 -1.32
CA GLY A 176 -8.94 -8.64 -0.22
C GLY A 176 -9.10 -9.35 1.12
N GLU A 177 -9.89 -10.42 1.19
CA GLU A 177 -9.88 -11.35 2.30
C GLU A 177 -8.94 -12.52 2.01
N LEU A 178 -8.27 -13.01 3.01
CA LEU A 178 -7.31 -14.09 2.88
C LEU A 178 -7.58 -15.16 3.93
N THR A 179 -7.52 -16.41 3.50
CA THR A 179 -7.46 -17.56 4.41
C THR A 179 -6.14 -17.60 5.17
N ASP A 180 -6.06 -18.35 6.25
CA ASP A 180 -4.84 -18.45 7.06
C ASP A 180 -3.67 -19.03 6.25
N GLY A 181 -3.91 -19.94 5.33
CA GLY A 181 -2.89 -20.46 4.42
C GLY A 181 -2.28 -19.38 3.53
N LEU A 182 -3.09 -18.44 3.03
CA LEU A 182 -2.63 -17.33 2.23
C LEU A 182 -2.07 -16.17 3.08
N LYS A 183 -2.41 -16.08 4.37
CA LYS A 183 -1.82 -15.11 5.30
C LYS A 183 -0.46 -15.56 5.82
N TYR A 184 -0.34 -16.80 6.24
CA TYR A 184 0.77 -17.29 7.06
C TYR A 184 1.58 -18.40 6.39
N GLY A 185 1.12 -18.93 5.24
CA GLY A 185 1.85 -19.95 4.49
C GLY A 185 3.23 -19.45 4.03
N SER A 186 4.25 -20.31 4.13
CA SER A 186 5.64 -19.94 3.83
C SER A 186 5.83 -19.39 2.42
N GLU A 187 5.20 -20.01 1.41
CA GLU A 187 5.29 -19.57 0.02
C GLU A 187 4.57 -18.22 -0.18
N ALA A 188 3.40 -18.03 0.43
CA ALA A 188 2.68 -16.76 0.39
C ALA A 188 3.50 -15.62 1.04
N GLN A 189 4.20 -15.92 2.13
CA GLN A 189 5.12 -14.97 2.77
C GLN A 189 6.32 -14.66 1.89
N ALA A 190 6.92 -15.68 1.26
CA ALA A 190 8.06 -15.51 0.37
C ALA A 190 7.70 -14.62 -0.84
N LEU A 191 6.55 -14.85 -1.48
CA LEU A 191 6.06 -14.02 -2.57
C LEU A 191 5.87 -12.56 -2.13
N ARG A 192 5.26 -12.33 -0.99
CA ARG A 192 5.07 -10.95 -0.48
C ARG A 192 6.39 -10.27 -0.17
N LYS A 193 7.35 -10.98 0.40
CA LYS A 193 8.71 -10.44 0.63
C LYS A 193 9.36 -10.05 -0.69
N GLU A 194 9.28 -10.89 -1.70
CA GLU A 194 9.89 -10.64 -3.01
C GLU A 194 9.26 -9.44 -3.70
N VAL A 195 7.93 -9.35 -3.78
CA VAL A 195 7.23 -8.17 -4.33
C VAL A 195 7.66 -6.90 -3.59
N THR A 196 7.67 -6.96 -2.26
CA THR A 196 8.02 -5.80 -1.42
C THR A 196 9.46 -5.34 -1.68
N THR A 197 10.38 -6.29 -1.87
CA THR A 197 11.79 -6.01 -2.19
C THR A 197 11.91 -5.35 -3.56
N ARG A 198 11.24 -5.89 -4.59
CA ARG A 198 11.25 -5.30 -5.94
C ARG A 198 10.71 -3.86 -5.92
N ILE A 199 9.59 -3.60 -5.22
CA ILE A 199 9.05 -2.24 -5.07
C ILE A 199 10.02 -1.30 -4.35
N ARG A 200 10.67 -1.78 -3.28
CA ARG A 200 11.66 -0.97 -2.57
C ARG A 200 12.82 -0.58 -3.47
N GLN A 201 13.28 -1.46 -4.35
CA GLN A 201 14.33 -1.15 -5.32
C GLN A 201 13.91 -0.02 -6.28
N GLU A 202 12.65 0.03 -6.71
CA GLU A 202 12.16 1.13 -7.56
C GLU A 202 12.21 2.48 -6.83
N VAL A 203 11.81 2.53 -5.56
CA VAL A 203 11.93 3.76 -4.76
C VAL A 203 13.40 4.12 -4.51
N LEU A 204 14.30 3.14 -4.34
CA LEU A 204 15.73 3.38 -4.23
C LEU A 204 16.33 3.98 -5.51
N LYS A 205 15.84 3.61 -6.70
CA LYS A 205 16.26 4.26 -7.96
C LYS A 205 15.92 5.75 -7.94
N VAL A 206 14.70 6.12 -7.50
CA VAL A 206 14.31 7.52 -7.36
C VAL A 206 15.19 8.24 -6.34
N ARG A 207 15.48 7.61 -5.21
CA ARG A 207 16.38 8.18 -4.20
C ARG A 207 17.79 8.42 -4.76
N ARG A 208 18.35 7.48 -5.52
CA ARG A 208 19.66 7.62 -6.17
C ARG A 208 19.68 8.76 -7.19
N SER A 209 18.62 8.96 -7.95
CA SER A 209 18.51 10.05 -8.91
C SER A 209 18.58 11.44 -8.26
N LEU A 210 18.32 11.53 -6.96
CA LEU A 210 18.49 12.74 -6.17
C LEU A 210 19.92 12.93 -5.64
N GLY A 211 20.85 12.03 -5.97
CA GLY A 211 22.25 12.09 -5.56
C GLY A 211 22.56 11.45 -4.21
N TYR A 212 21.65 10.69 -3.63
CA TYR A 212 21.90 9.94 -2.39
C TYR A 212 22.72 8.68 -2.66
N PRO A 213 23.67 8.34 -1.78
CA PRO A 213 24.49 7.13 -1.92
C PRO A 213 23.64 5.87 -1.77
N ASP A 214 24.18 4.75 -2.23
CA ASP A 214 23.55 3.45 -2.01
C ASP A 214 23.39 3.14 -0.53
N GLU A 215 22.33 2.43 -0.21
CA GLU A 215 22.07 1.95 1.14
C GLU A 215 22.66 0.57 1.36
N ASP A 216 22.99 0.26 2.61
CA ASP A 216 23.27 -1.12 3.01
C ASP A 216 22.05 -2.00 2.71
N PRO A 217 22.20 -3.08 1.94
CA PRO A 217 21.09 -4.02 1.66
C PRO A 217 20.35 -4.50 2.90
N LYS A 218 21.02 -4.58 4.05
CA LYS A 218 20.42 -4.94 5.34
C LYS A 218 19.32 -3.99 5.78
N GLN A 219 19.33 -2.73 5.35
CA GLN A 219 18.26 -1.76 5.65
C GLN A 219 16.91 -2.19 5.08
N GLY A 220 16.88 -3.00 4.02
CA GLY A 220 15.66 -3.56 3.44
C GLY A 220 15.11 -4.79 4.15
N ILE A 221 15.81 -5.32 5.16
CA ILE A 221 15.46 -6.56 5.84
C ILE A 221 14.74 -6.24 7.16
N ALA A 222 13.58 -6.84 7.38
CA ALA A 222 12.79 -6.58 8.59
C ALA A 222 13.52 -7.00 9.87
N GLU A 223 14.28 -8.07 9.80
CA GLU A 223 15.06 -8.64 10.91
C GLU A 223 16.08 -7.63 11.45
N THR A 224 16.76 -6.87 10.58
CA THR A 224 17.71 -5.81 10.97
C THR A 224 17.07 -4.79 11.93
N TRP A 225 15.81 -4.46 11.69
CA TRP A 225 15.07 -3.49 12.50
C TRP A 225 14.47 -4.08 13.77
N MET A 226 14.33 -5.40 13.84
CA MET A 226 13.95 -6.11 15.07
C MET A 226 15.10 -6.15 16.06
N GLU A 227 16.33 -6.34 15.57
CA GLU A 227 17.55 -6.35 16.38
C GLU A 227 17.88 -4.98 16.98
N GLU A 228 17.47 -3.88 16.33
CA GLU A 228 17.67 -2.53 16.87
C GLU A 228 16.88 -2.25 18.16
N GLY A 229 16.05 -3.17 18.61
CA GLY A 229 15.22 -3.04 19.81
C GLY A 229 14.23 -1.90 19.73
N GLY A 230 12.95 -2.17 19.70
CA GLY A 230 11.77 -1.31 19.79
C GLY A 230 11.83 0.18 19.37
N PRO A 231 10.71 0.89 19.38
CA PRO A 231 10.58 2.25 18.82
C PRO A 231 11.42 3.34 19.52
N LYS A 232 12.27 3.02 20.47
CA LYS A 232 13.04 3.97 21.29
C LYS A 232 14.48 4.20 20.86
N LYS A 233 15.05 3.43 19.91
CA LYS A 233 16.39 3.77 19.40
C LYS A 233 16.29 4.94 18.42
N LYS A 234 16.61 6.11 18.91
CA LYS A 234 16.74 7.30 18.09
C LYS A 234 18.02 7.20 17.27
N VAL A 235 17.90 7.47 15.97
CA VAL A 235 19.08 7.60 15.10
C VAL A 235 19.86 8.84 15.51
N LYS A 236 21.15 8.67 15.76
CA LYS A 236 22.06 9.77 16.08
C LYS A 236 22.72 10.27 14.78
N GLY A 237 22.88 11.56 14.66
CA GLY A 237 23.57 12.14 13.51
C GLY A 237 23.34 13.63 13.36
N LYS A 238 24.12 14.24 12.49
CA LYS A 238 24.04 15.66 12.16
C LYS A 238 23.11 15.85 10.95
N MET A 239 22.15 16.76 11.07
CA MET A 239 21.26 17.14 9.96
C MET A 239 21.95 18.12 8.99
N GLN A 240 21.41 18.28 7.80
CA GLN A 240 21.94 19.23 6.81
C GLN A 240 21.91 20.68 7.29
N ASP A 241 21.00 21.02 8.20
CA ASP A 241 20.92 22.35 8.82
C ASP A 241 21.89 22.55 10.01
N GLY A 242 22.76 21.57 10.25
CA GLY A 242 23.74 21.60 11.33
C GLY A 242 23.24 21.11 12.68
N SER A 243 21.93 20.86 12.85
CA SER A 243 21.37 20.33 14.11
C SER A 243 21.71 18.86 14.30
N TRP A 244 21.88 18.44 15.57
CA TRP A 244 22.10 17.04 15.91
C TRP A 244 20.80 16.33 16.24
N VAL A 245 20.76 15.05 15.87
CA VAL A 245 19.67 14.14 16.17
C VAL A 245 20.16 13.10 17.17
N GLY A 246 19.48 12.98 18.30
CA GLY A 246 19.71 11.89 19.25
C GLY A 246 20.70 12.16 20.37
N GLU A 247 21.04 13.41 20.66
CA GLU A 247 21.64 13.78 21.93
C GLU A 247 20.55 14.14 22.95
N THR A 248 20.32 13.29 23.89
CA THR A 248 19.95 13.53 25.29
C THR A 248 20.37 12.34 26.09
#